data_fb0d9ce136b8023f08cfb5e92003c3e8
#
_entry.id   fb0d9ce136b8023f08cfb5e92003c3e8
#
_cell.length_a   1.000
_cell.length_b   1.000
_cell.length_c   1.000
_cell.angle_alpha   90.00
_cell.angle_beta   90.00
_cell.angle_gamma   90.00
#
_symmetry.space_group_name_H-M   'P 1'
#
loop_
_entity.id
_entity.type
_entity.pdbx_description
1 polymer ?
#
loop_
_entity_poly.entity_id
_entity_poly.type
_entity_poly.pdbx_seq_one_letter_code
_entity_poly.pdbx_strand_id
1 'polypeptide(L)'
;MNMMNILRSTFAALAIGFAATAAHAQAADDFRIDDAWKAALEGNEGILTNKQQAVVTGIAYAAAAALLCDGIDIDADKVAAATTAVLADGPKDLTDEEELERYTNIMLMAGTAKGILLAEGALHKADFCANATKEKADDQAATFWK
;
A
#
# COMPACT_ATOMS: atom_id res chain seq x y z
N MET A 1 17.52 -68.89 27.36
CA MET A 1 18.26 -67.67 27.11
C MET A 1 17.68 -67.07 25.83
N ASN A 2 16.69 -66.20 25.95
CA ASN A 2 16.00 -65.60 24.80
C ASN A 2 16.48 -64.19 24.60
N MET A 3 17.25 -64.06 23.55
CA MET A 3 17.69 -62.78 22.96
C MET A 3 16.66 -62.40 21.89
N MET A 4 15.58 -61.77 22.29
CA MET A 4 14.61 -61.27 21.32
C MET A 4 13.65 -60.29 22.04
N ASN A 5 14.07 -59.02 22.26
CA ASN A 5 13.17 -57.93 22.61
C ASN A 5 13.96 -56.59 22.72
N ILE A 6 14.68 -56.24 21.69
CA ILE A 6 15.22 -54.86 21.55
C ILE A 6 15.02 -54.47 20.08
N LEU A 7 13.78 -54.09 19.72
CA LEU A 7 13.53 -53.29 18.49
C LEU A 7 12.07 -52.82 18.48
N ARG A 8 11.70 -51.97 19.42
CA ARG A 8 10.45 -51.20 19.32
C ARG A 8 10.55 -49.95 20.19
N SER A 9 11.23 -48.96 19.77
CA SER A 9 11.05 -47.58 20.31
C SER A 9 11.92 -46.59 19.55
N THR A 10 11.59 -46.24 18.33
CA THR A 10 12.12 -45.02 17.67
C THR A 10 11.29 -44.73 16.39
N PHE A 11 10.05 -44.35 16.57
CA PHE A 11 9.32 -43.60 15.49
C PHE A 11 8.17 -42.82 16.13
N ALA A 12 8.51 -41.77 16.89
CA ALA A 12 7.52 -40.78 17.34
C ALA A 12 8.19 -39.43 17.61
N ALA A 13 8.83 -38.84 16.61
CA ALA A 13 9.34 -37.50 16.73
C ALA A 13 9.59 -36.86 15.34
N LEU A 14 8.56 -36.78 14.49
CA LEU A 14 8.66 -35.97 13.27
C LEU A 14 7.26 -35.56 12.75
N ALA A 15 6.43 -34.99 13.61
CA ALA A 15 5.13 -34.45 13.20
C ALA A 15 4.80 -33.07 13.79
N ILE A 16 5.79 -32.30 14.26
CA ILE A 16 5.54 -31.00 14.88
C ILE A 16 5.96 -29.82 13.96
N GLY A 17 6.58 -30.09 12.80
CA GLY A 17 7.12 -29.02 11.93
C GLY A 17 6.14 -28.41 10.93
N PHE A 18 4.97 -28.99 10.68
CA PHE A 18 4.07 -28.53 9.60
C PHE A 18 2.90 -27.66 10.05
N ALA A 19 2.59 -27.59 11.34
CA ALA A 19 1.47 -26.80 11.82
C ALA A 19 1.77 -25.29 11.92
N ALA A 20 3.04 -24.91 12.09
CA ALA A 20 3.43 -23.51 12.23
C ALA A 20 3.42 -22.73 10.89
N THR A 21 3.70 -23.40 9.78
CA THR A 21 3.71 -22.78 8.46
C THR A 21 2.30 -22.50 7.93
N ALA A 22 1.32 -23.32 8.27
CA ALA A 22 -0.08 -23.12 7.89
C ALA A 22 -0.72 -21.93 8.63
N ALA A 23 -0.37 -21.72 9.90
CA ALA A 23 -0.88 -20.60 10.69
C ALA A 23 -0.35 -19.24 10.18
N HIS A 24 0.89 -19.17 9.69
CA HIS A 24 1.43 -17.96 9.11
C HIS A 24 0.85 -17.63 7.72
N ALA A 25 0.56 -18.65 6.92
CA ALA A 25 -0.11 -18.48 5.62
C ALA A 25 -1.54 -17.97 5.82
N GLN A 26 -2.28 -18.54 6.78
CA GLN A 26 -3.65 -18.12 7.08
C GLN A 26 -3.73 -16.72 7.69
N ALA A 27 -2.76 -16.32 8.52
CA ALA A 27 -2.67 -14.95 9.04
C ALA A 27 -2.35 -13.92 7.94
N ALA A 28 -1.66 -14.32 6.87
CA ALA A 28 -1.41 -13.47 5.70
C ALA A 28 -2.66 -13.33 4.81
N ASP A 29 -3.44 -14.40 4.67
CA ASP A 29 -4.73 -14.38 3.94
C ASP A 29 -5.81 -13.58 4.69
N ASP A 30 -5.72 -13.49 6.03
CA ASP A 30 -6.59 -12.67 6.88
C ASP A 30 -6.13 -11.19 6.97
N PHE A 31 -5.01 -10.83 6.35
CA PHE A 31 -4.52 -9.44 6.32
C PHE A 31 -5.39 -8.60 5.39
N ARG A 32 -6.30 -7.81 5.99
CA ARG A 32 -7.32 -7.03 5.29
C ARG A 32 -6.82 -5.63 4.97
N ILE A 33 -6.08 -5.47 3.87
CA ILE A 33 -5.70 -4.14 3.34
C ILE A 33 -6.94 -3.31 3.02
N ASP A 34 -8.02 -3.93 2.57
CA ASP A 34 -9.32 -3.29 2.32
C ASP A 34 -9.88 -2.59 3.56
N ASP A 35 -9.75 -3.19 4.74
CA ASP A 35 -10.18 -2.55 6.00
C ASP A 35 -9.27 -1.35 6.35
N ALA A 36 -7.98 -1.40 6.03
CA ALA A 36 -7.07 -0.26 6.20
C ALA A 36 -7.42 0.89 5.26
N TRP A 37 -7.74 0.60 4.00
CA TRP A 37 -8.25 1.59 3.05
C TRP A 37 -9.53 2.23 3.52
N LYS A 38 -10.50 1.42 3.94
CA LYS A 38 -11.77 1.90 4.47
C LYS A 38 -11.57 2.83 5.67
N ALA A 39 -10.76 2.42 6.65
CA ALA A 39 -10.45 3.24 7.83
C ALA A 39 -9.75 4.55 7.47
N ALA A 40 -8.82 4.51 6.51
CA ALA A 40 -8.10 5.70 6.03
C ALA A 40 -9.03 6.69 5.30
N LEU A 41 -10.04 6.22 4.60
CA LEU A 41 -11.00 7.05 3.88
C LEU A 41 -12.09 7.61 4.81
N GLU A 42 -12.67 6.79 5.68
CA GLU A 42 -13.73 7.19 6.62
C GLU A 42 -13.26 8.29 7.59
N GLY A 43 -11.98 8.29 7.98
CA GLY A 43 -11.41 9.32 8.85
C GLY A 43 -11.17 10.69 8.19
N ASN A 44 -11.32 10.78 6.86
CA ASN A 44 -10.95 11.96 6.08
C ASN A 44 -12.10 12.49 5.19
N GLU A 45 -13.33 12.13 5.52
CA GLU A 45 -14.51 12.59 4.79
C GLU A 45 -14.61 14.13 4.80
N GLY A 46 -14.78 14.73 3.64
CA GLY A 46 -14.98 16.17 3.47
C GLY A 46 -13.69 17.00 3.39
N ILE A 47 -12.49 16.43 3.62
CA ILE A 47 -11.21 17.16 3.47
C ILE A 47 -10.87 17.37 2.02
N LEU A 48 -11.14 16.37 1.18
CA LEU A 48 -10.90 16.38 -0.26
C LEU A 48 -12.18 16.01 -1.03
N THR A 49 -12.34 16.59 -2.19
CA THR A 49 -13.31 16.10 -3.18
C THR A 49 -12.85 14.75 -3.74
N ASN A 50 -13.76 13.98 -4.31
CA ASN A 50 -13.42 12.69 -4.94
C ASN A 50 -12.32 12.83 -6.02
N LYS A 51 -12.32 13.95 -6.76
CA LYS A 51 -11.29 14.25 -7.76
C LYS A 51 -9.92 14.48 -7.11
N GLN A 52 -9.86 15.28 -6.06
CA GLN A 52 -8.63 15.55 -5.32
C GLN A 52 -8.10 14.28 -4.65
N GLN A 53 -8.98 13.47 -4.07
CA GLN A 53 -8.62 12.17 -3.49
C GLN A 53 -8.01 11.23 -4.53
N ALA A 54 -8.59 11.16 -5.74
CA ALA A 54 -8.03 10.35 -6.82
C ALA A 54 -6.60 10.82 -7.21
N VAL A 55 -6.35 12.14 -7.23
CA VAL A 55 -5.01 12.69 -7.49
C VAL A 55 -4.03 12.30 -6.39
N VAL A 56 -4.40 12.48 -5.12
CA VAL A 56 -3.54 12.14 -3.97
C VAL A 56 -3.22 10.65 -3.94
N THR A 57 -4.23 9.79 -4.18
CA THR A 57 -4.03 8.33 -4.26
C THR A 57 -3.15 7.94 -5.45
N GLY A 58 -3.32 8.59 -6.60
CA GLY A 58 -2.47 8.39 -7.78
C GLY A 58 -1.01 8.76 -7.53
N ILE A 59 -0.74 9.88 -6.85
CA ILE A 59 0.62 10.26 -6.42
C ILE A 59 1.19 9.22 -5.45
N ALA A 60 0.39 8.77 -4.48
CA ALA A 60 0.80 7.75 -3.51
C ALA A 60 1.15 6.43 -4.20
N TYR A 61 0.34 5.99 -5.19
CA TYR A 61 0.59 4.81 -6.00
C TYR A 61 1.87 4.93 -6.82
N ALA A 62 2.06 6.06 -7.52
CA ALA A 62 3.27 6.32 -8.28
C ALA A 62 4.52 6.28 -7.40
N ALA A 63 4.45 6.87 -6.20
CA ALA A 63 5.54 6.86 -5.24
C ALA A 63 5.83 5.47 -4.66
N ALA A 64 4.81 4.64 -4.45
CA ALA A 64 4.97 3.25 -4.02
C ALA A 64 5.60 2.40 -5.14
N ALA A 65 5.12 2.55 -6.38
CA ALA A 65 5.64 1.84 -7.54
C ALA A 65 7.11 2.19 -7.82
N ALA A 66 7.49 3.46 -7.71
CA ALA A 66 8.88 3.88 -7.88
C ALA A 66 9.84 3.30 -6.82
N LEU A 67 9.32 2.92 -5.63
CA LEU A 67 10.12 2.26 -4.60
C LEU A 67 10.20 0.74 -4.75
N LEU A 68 9.19 0.11 -5.37
CA LEU A 68 9.06 -1.33 -5.44
C LEU A 68 9.44 -1.92 -6.79
N CYS A 69 9.28 -1.15 -7.87
CA CYS A 69 9.33 -1.64 -9.25
C CYS A 69 10.54 -1.09 -9.99
N ASP A 70 11.31 -1.97 -10.62
CA ASP A 70 12.45 -1.58 -11.43
C ASP A 70 11.99 -0.81 -12.70
N GLY A 71 12.68 0.26 -13.05
CA GLY A 71 12.40 1.07 -14.23
C GLY A 71 11.18 1.99 -14.13
N ILE A 72 10.59 2.10 -12.95
CA ILE A 72 9.54 3.08 -12.63
C ILE A 72 10.17 4.23 -11.83
N ASP A 73 10.28 5.40 -12.46
CA ASP A 73 10.82 6.61 -11.83
C ASP A 73 9.74 7.68 -11.73
N ILE A 74 9.68 8.36 -10.60
CA ILE A 74 8.71 9.43 -10.37
C ILE A 74 9.15 10.72 -11.10
N ASP A 75 8.18 11.40 -11.68
CA ASP A 75 8.36 12.74 -12.24
C ASP A 75 8.02 13.77 -11.15
N ALA A 76 9.05 14.31 -10.53
CA ALA A 76 8.92 15.25 -9.41
C ALA A 76 8.15 16.53 -9.80
N ASP A 77 8.30 17.00 -11.04
CA ASP A 77 7.64 18.23 -11.51
C ASP A 77 6.14 18.00 -11.67
N LYS A 78 5.73 16.86 -12.24
CA LYS A 78 4.32 16.48 -12.35
C LYS A 78 3.68 16.31 -10.96
N VAL A 79 4.37 15.65 -10.04
CA VAL A 79 3.89 15.48 -8.65
C VAL A 79 3.75 16.82 -7.95
N ALA A 80 4.75 17.69 -8.05
CA ALA A 80 4.70 19.02 -7.44
C ALA A 80 3.55 19.87 -8.01
N ALA A 81 3.36 19.86 -9.33
CA ALA A 81 2.26 20.57 -9.98
C ALA A 81 0.88 20.05 -9.53
N ALA A 82 0.70 18.74 -9.48
CA ALA A 82 -0.55 18.11 -9.05
C ALA A 82 -0.84 18.37 -7.57
N THR A 83 0.18 18.27 -6.70
CA THR A 83 0.06 18.60 -5.27
C THR A 83 -0.34 20.06 -5.07
N THR A 84 0.31 20.97 -5.77
CA THR A 84 -0.02 22.41 -5.74
C THR A 84 -1.48 22.64 -6.18
N ALA A 85 -1.94 21.97 -7.22
CA ALA A 85 -3.32 22.09 -7.70
C ALA A 85 -4.33 21.59 -6.65
N VAL A 86 -4.06 20.45 -5.98
CA VAL A 86 -4.93 19.93 -4.89
C VAL A 86 -5.00 20.91 -3.73
N LEU A 87 -3.88 21.52 -3.34
CA LEU A 87 -3.84 22.49 -2.25
C LEU A 87 -4.56 23.80 -2.63
N ALA A 88 -4.37 24.29 -3.85
CA ALA A 88 -4.98 25.52 -4.33
C ALA A 88 -6.49 25.42 -4.58
N ASP A 89 -7.02 24.23 -4.83
CA ASP A 89 -8.44 23.96 -5.08
C ASP A 89 -9.21 23.66 -3.78
N GLY A 90 -8.94 24.45 -2.74
CA GLY A 90 -9.59 24.39 -1.43
C GLY A 90 -10.59 25.52 -1.19
N PRO A 91 -11.28 25.50 -0.03
CA PRO A 91 -12.06 26.66 0.44
C PRO A 91 -11.18 27.92 0.47
N LYS A 92 -11.77 29.08 0.15
CA LYS A 92 -11.03 30.34 -0.01
C LYS A 92 -11.00 31.21 1.24
N ASP A 93 -11.89 30.93 2.18
CA ASP A 93 -12.12 31.76 3.37
C ASP A 93 -11.63 31.07 4.65
N LEU A 94 -10.56 30.25 4.54
CA LEU A 94 -9.94 29.61 5.69
C LEU A 94 -9.04 30.60 6.44
N THR A 95 -9.02 30.48 7.76
CA THR A 95 -7.97 31.09 8.59
C THR A 95 -6.64 30.37 8.39
N ASP A 96 -5.53 31.00 8.79
CA ASP A 96 -4.19 30.40 8.70
C ASP A 96 -4.13 29.04 9.47
N GLU A 97 -4.84 28.92 10.59
CA GLU A 97 -4.93 27.68 11.40
C GLU A 97 -5.68 26.57 10.65
N GLU A 98 -6.84 26.89 10.07
CA GLU A 98 -7.64 25.94 9.29
C GLU A 98 -6.91 25.52 8.00
N GLU A 99 -6.15 26.42 7.37
CA GLU A 99 -5.34 26.10 6.21
C GLU A 99 -4.20 25.12 6.57
N LEU A 100 -3.54 25.36 7.71
CA LEU A 100 -2.48 24.48 8.22
C LEU A 100 -3.05 23.10 8.61
N GLU A 101 -4.21 23.07 9.27
CA GLU A 101 -4.89 21.81 9.63
C GLU A 101 -5.24 21.02 8.35
N ARG A 102 -5.86 21.68 7.37
CA ARG A 102 -6.19 21.06 6.08
C ARG A 102 -4.96 20.52 5.39
N TYR A 103 -3.88 21.29 5.31
CA TYR A 103 -2.60 20.84 4.74
C TYR A 103 -2.07 19.59 5.46
N THR A 104 -2.07 19.62 6.78
CA THR A 104 -1.59 18.49 7.61
C THR A 104 -2.41 17.24 7.35
N ASN A 105 -3.73 17.34 7.29
CA ASN A 105 -4.62 16.22 7.03
C ASN A 105 -4.41 15.63 5.62
N ILE A 106 -4.21 16.48 4.60
CA ILE A 106 -3.89 16.03 3.24
C ILE A 106 -2.56 15.25 3.21
N MET A 107 -1.53 15.75 3.90
CA MET A 107 -0.23 15.09 3.96
C MET A 107 -0.28 13.76 4.72
N LEU A 108 -1.04 13.68 5.82
CA LEU A 108 -1.27 12.44 6.56
C LEU A 108 -2.00 11.41 5.69
N MET A 109 -3.03 11.84 4.96
CA MET A 109 -3.77 10.96 4.05
C MET A 109 -2.88 10.44 2.92
N ALA A 110 -2.06 11.30 2.30
CA ALA A 110 -1.12 10.90 1.26
C ALA A 110 -0.08 9.90 1.79
N GLY A 111 0.42 10.12 3.01
CA GLY A 111 1.35 9.21 3.68
C GLY A 111 0.73 7.86 4.01
N THR A 112 -0.51 7.86 4.52
CA THR A 112 -1.28 6.64 4.81
C THR A 112 -1.56 5.85 3.54
N ALA A 113 -2.05 6.50 2.49
CA ALA A 113 -2.30 5.89 1.20
C ALA A 113 -1.02 5.24 0.63
N LYS A 114 0.10 5.95 0.65
CA LYS A 114 1.39 5.42 0.24
C LYS A 114 1.82 4.21 1.08
N GLY A 115 1.61 4.26 2.39
CA GLY A 115 1.94 3.15 3.30
C GLY A 115 1.14 1.89 2.99
N ILE A 116 -0.17 2.01 2.76
CA ILE A 116 -1.05 0.89 2.37
C ILE A 116 -0.61 0.31 1.03
N LEU A 117 -0.37 1.17 0.02
CA LEU A 117 0.07 0.74 -1.32
C LEU A 117 1.45 0.10 -1.32
N LEU A 118 2.36 0.54 -0.46
CA LEU A 118 3.66 -0.14 -0.27
C LEU A 118 3.48 -1.53 0.34
N ALA A 119 2.59 -1.69 1.32
CA ALA A 119 2.31 -2.99 1.93
C ALA A 119 1.67 -3.94 0.91
N GLU A 120 0.64 -3.49 0.19
CA GLU A 120 -0.02 -4.25 -0.87
C GLU A 120 0.96 -4.63 -1.99
N GLY A 121 1.72 -3.64 -2.48
CA GLY A 121 2.71 -3.86 -3.52
C GLY A 121 3.83 -4.81 -3.09
N ALA A 122 4.22 -4.82 -1.82
CA ALA A 122 5.20 -5.77 -1.29
C ALA A 122 4.66 -7.20 -1.22
N LEU A 123 3.37 -7.38 -0.90
CA LEU A 123 2.70 -8.69 -0.85
C LEU A 123 2.48 -9.27 -2.25
N HIS A 124 2.17 -8.42 -3.23
CA HIS A 124 1.81 -8.82 -4.59
C HIS A 124 2.71 -8.15 -5.64
N LYS A 125 4.03 -8.10 -5.39
CA LYS A 125 4.99 -7.30 -6.15
C LYS A 125 4.92 -7.51 -7.67
N ALA A 126 4.77 -8.75 -8.12
CA ALA A 126 4.76 -9.06 -9.55
C ALA A 126 3.56 -8.39 -10.26
N ASP A 127 2.36 -8.53 -9.72
CA ASP A 127 1.14 -7.98 -10.29
C ASP A 127 1.11 -6.45 -10.14
N PHE A 128 1.54 -5.93 -8.99
CA PHE A 128 1.63 -4.51 -8.71
C PHE A 128 2.54 -3.80 -9.72
N CYS A 129 3.73 -4.36 -9.96
CA CYS A 129 4.69 -3.79 -10.92
C CYS A 129 4.26 -3.98 -12.38
N ALA A 130 3.58 -5.07 -12.72
CA ALA A 130 3.00 -5.25 -14.05
C ALA A 130 1.93 -4.20 -14.34
N ASN A 131 1.06 -3.88 -13.37
CA ASN A 131 0.07 -2.82 -13.49
C ASN A 131 0.72 -1.45 -13.64
N ALA A 132 1.72 -1.11 -12.82
CA ALA A 132 2.46 0.15 -12.92
C ALA A 132 3.13 0.32 -14.29
N THR A 133 3.73 -0.75 -14.83
CA THR A 133 4.33 -0.74 -16.16
C THR A 133 3.31 -0.53 -17.26
N LYS A 134 2.14 -1.15 -17.13
CA LYS A 134 1.05 -0.99 -18.10
C LYS A 134 0.50 0.43 -18.08
N GLU A 135 0.27 1.01 -16.91
CA GLU A 135 -0.19 2.40 -16.78
C GLU A 135 0.85 3.39 -17.30
N LYS A 136 2.15 3.15 -17.04
CA LYS A 136 3.23 4.00 -17.60
C LYS A 136 3.24 4.00 -19.12
N ALA A 137 2.89 2.87 -19.75
CA ALA A 137 2.83 2.75 -21.20
C ALA A 137 1.55 3.32 -21.83
N ASP A 138 0.55 3.70 -21.02
CA ASP A 138 -0.70 4.30 -21.49
C ASP A 138 -0.55 5.83 -21.63
N ASP A 139 -0.40 6.30 -22.87
CA ASP A 139 -0.26 7.73 -23.18
C ASP A 139 -1.47 8.58 -22.76
N GLN A 140 -2.60 7.95 -22.49
CA GLN A 140 -3.85 8.62 -22.04
C GLN A 140 -3.95 8.71 -20.51
N ALA A 141 -3.17 7.94 -19.78
CA ALA A 141 -3.16 8.01 -18.32
C ALA A 141 -2.38 9.25 -17.86
N ALA A 142 -2.97 10.04 -16.96
CA ALA A 142 -2.25 11.10 -16.25
C ALA A 142 -1.25 10.44 -15.27
N THR A 143 -0.10 10.05 -15.78
CA THR A 143 0.91 9.34 -14.99
C THR A 143 1.86 10.34 -14.32
N PHE A 144 2.28 10.01 -13.10
CA PHE A 144 3.28 10.76 -12.34
C PHE A 144 4.69 10.19 -12.52
N TRP A 145 4.89 9.36 -13.55
CA TRP A 145 6.18 8.75 -13.88
C TRP A 145 6.85 9.46 -15.07
N LYS A 146 8.20 9.27 -15.14
CA LYS A 146 9.04 9.72 -16.27
C LYS A 146 8.90 8.82 -17.47
#